data_5a8be9533ddb270031ee2cea0daf26be
#
_entry.id   5a8be9533ddb270031ee2cea0daf26be
#
_cell.length_a   1.000
_cell.length_b   1.000
_cell.length_c   1.000
_cell.angle_alpha   90.00
_cell.angle_beta   90.00
_cell.angle_gamma   90.00
#
_symmetry.space_group_name_H-M   'P 1'
#
loop_
_entity.id
_entity.type
_entity.pdbx_description
1 polymer ?
#
loop_
_entity_poly.entity_id
_entity_poly.type
_entity_poly.pdbx_seq_one_letter_code
_entity_poly.pdbx_strand_id
1 'polypeptide(L)'
;MFGYVIPNQAALDDEAKARYRTAYCGLCRRIGALHGLRGRLTLSYDLTFLDLLLSSLYEGESECVTGSGHCPIHPIRKINWRHSGPTDYCADMSVALHYYNAADKWNDDHSLLGLGFEKLLDSPAQTVAQRWPRQCSAIRTCLDRLAQLEAEGSEDLDAVAGCFGELMAELFDYKQDHWSPELRSIGFHLGKFIYLLDAYDDLARDEKKGAYNPLRTLSRQPGYEEEMREIFELLLARCARSFERLPCVEDSDLLRNILYSGVWLKYNCKQAKEARKK
;
A
#
# COMPACT_ATOMS: atom_id res chain seq x y z
N MET A 1 -8.46 1.18 -2.52
CA MET A 1 -7.19 1.92 -2.51
C MET A 1 -5.95 1.06 -2.17
N PHE A 2 -6.03 -0.18 -1.73
CA PHE A 2 -4.89 -1.05 -1.41
C PHE A 2 -4.89 -2.33 -2.24
N GLY A 3 -3.75 -3.04 -2.25
CA GLY A 3 -3.58 -4.31 -2.94
C GLY A 3 -3.06 -4.19 -4.38
N TYR A 4 -2.33 -3.10 -4.67
CA TYR A 4 -1.70 -2.87 -5.96
C TYR A 4 -0.23 -3.28 -6.00
N VAL A 5 0.45 -3.28 -4.84
CA VAL A 5 1.88 -3.58 -4.74
C VAL A 5 2.05 -5.09 -4.46
N ILE A 6 1.84 -5.89 -5.50
CA ILE A 6 1.84 -7.35 -5.42
C ILE A 6 2.99 -7.96 -6.22
N PRO A 7 3.51 -9.14 -5.85
CA PRO A 7 4.51 -9.80 -6.66
C PRO A 7 3.92 -10.39 -7.95
N ASN A 8 4.68 -10.34 -9.02
CA ASN A 8 4.38 -11.12 -10.22
C ASN A 8 4.76 -12.58 -9.99
N GLN A 9 3.81 -13.37 -9.50
CA GLN A 9 4.00 -14.78 -9.16
C GLN A 9 4.46 -15.65 -10.34
N ALA A 10 4.10 -15.26 -11.57
CA ALA A 10 4.49 -16.02 -12.77
C ALA A 10 5.99 -15.88 -13.09
N ALA A 11 6.62 -14.79 -12.65
CA ALA A 11 8.02 -14.50 -12.88
C ALA A 11 8.93 -14.88 -11.69
N LEU A 12 8.36 -15.46 -10.63
CA LEU A 12 9.12 -15.92 -9.46
C LEU A 12 9.32 -17.43 -9.51
N ASP A 13 10.49 -17.88 -9.09
CA ASP A 13 10.73 -19.28 -8.77
C ASP A 13 10.07 -19.71 -7.44
N ASP A 14 10.13 -20.97 -7.11
CA ASP A 14 9.45 -21.50 -5.92
C ASP A 14 10.12 -21.04 -4.62
N GLU A 15 11.41 -20.78 -4.64
CA GLU A 15 12.17 -20.27 -3.49
C GLU A 15 11.74 -18.80 -3.19
N ALA A 16 11.73 -17.93 -4.18
CA ALA A 16 11.29 -16.55 -4.04
C ALA A 16 9.82 -16.48 -3.60
N LYS A 17 8.94 -17.33 -4.16
CA LYS A 17 7.55 -17.46 -3.69
C LYS A 17 7.46 -17.88 -2.23
N ALA A 18 8.32 -18.80 -1.79
CA ALA A 18 8.35 -19.24 -0.40
C ALA A 18 8.84 -18.12 0.54
N ARG A 19 9.89 -17.37 0.15
CA ARG A 19 10.39 -16.20 0.90
C ARG A 19 9.31 -15.12 1.04
N TYR A 20 8.65 -14.75 -0.06
CA TYR A 20 7.54 -13.80 -0.01
C TYR A 20 6.41 -14.25 0.93
N ARG A 21 6.00 -15.52 0.82
CA ARG A 21 4.96 -16.10 1.70
C ARG A 21 5.37 -16.08 3.17
N THR A 22 6.65 -16.31 3.44
CA THR A 22 7.19 -16.31 4.80
C THR A 22 7.10 -14.90 5.42
N ALA A 23 7.43 -13.84 4.67
CA ALA A 23 7.26 -12.45 5.09
C ALA A 23 5.78 -12.09 5.28
N TYR A 24 4.92 -12.38 4.31
CA TYR A 24 3.47 -12.14 4.38
C TYR A 24 2.82 -12.81 5.60
N CYS A 25 3.18 -14.08 5.87
CA CYS A 25 2.69 -14.81 7.04
C CYS A 25 3.28 -14.25 8.34
N GLY A 26 4.51 -13.76 8.31
CA GLY A 26 5.14 -13.06 9.44
C GLY A 26 4.38 -11.79 9.82
N LEU A 27 4.11 -10.92 8.86
CA LEU A 27 3.31 -9.72 9.06
C LEU A 27 1.91 -10.06 9.60
N CYS A 28 1.20 -11.01 8.97
CA CYS A 28 -0.10 -11.49 9.45
C CYS A 28 -0.07 -11.94 10.92
N ARG A 29 0.99 -12.67 11.29
CA ARG A 29 1.18 -13.17 12.66
C ARG A 29 1.45 -12.02 13.62
N ARG A 30 2.29 -11.05 13.26
CA ARG A 30 2.59 -9.88 14.10
C ARG A 30 1.38 -8.98 14.29
N ILE A 31 0.62 -8.71 13.23
CA ILE A 31 -0.67 -8.01 13.36
C ILE A 31 -1.57 -8.73 14.37
N GLY A 32 -1.69 -10.06 14.26
CA GLY A 32 -2.50 -10.84 15.19
C GLY A 32 -1.98 -10.84 16.63
N ALA A 33 -0.67 -10.79 16.82
CA ALA A 33 -0.05 -10.76 18.15
C ALA A 33 -0.19 -9.38 18.84
N LEU A 34 -0.06 -8.30 18.08
CA LEU A 34 -0.13 -6.91 18.58
C LEU A 34 -1.57 -6.39 18.71
N HIS A 35 -2.45 -6.76 17.77
CA HIS A 35 -3.78 -6.15 17.60
C HIS A 35 -4.93 -7.18 17.64
N GLY A 36 -4.64 -8.44 17.96
CA GLY A 36 -5.62 -9.51 18.03
C GLY A 36 -6.12 -9.98 16.65
N LEU A 37 -7.12 -10.89 16.68
CA LEU A 37 -7.67 -11.46 15.44
C LEU A 37 -8.30 -10.40 14.54
N ARG A 38 -8.88 -9.36 15.10
CA ARG A 38 -9.51 -8.26 14.38
C ARG A 38 -8.48 -7.48 13.54
N GLY A 39 -7.30 -7.23 14.11
CA GLY A 39 -6.20 -6.58 13.39
C GLY A 39 -5.79 -7.33 12.12
N ARG A 40 -5.90 -8.67 12.07
CA ARG A 40 -5.55 -9.45 10.87
C ARG A 40 -6.36 -9.11 9.62
N LEU A 41 -7.53 -8.49 9.78
CA LEU A 41 -8.34 -8.01 8.65
C LEU A 41 -7.66 -6.85 7.92
N THR A 42 -6.67 -6.21 8.53
CA THR A 42 -5.91 -5.10 7.91
C THR A 42 -4.68 -5.57 7.13
N LEU A 43 -4.42 -6.88 7.05
CA LEU A 43 -3.28 -7.42 6.29
C LEU A 43 -3.39 -7.04 4.81
N SER A 44 -2.35 -6.42 4.26
CA SER A 44 -2.30 -6.04 2.85
C SER A 44 -0.98 -6.44 2.19
N TYR A 45 -1.01 -6.54 0.89
CA TYR A 45 0.20 -6.76 0.09
C TYR A 45 1.13 -5.55 0.10
N ASP A 46 0.56 -4.35 0.12
CA ASP A 46 1.31 -3.09 0.12
C ASP A 46 2.16 -2.97 1.38
N LEU A 47 1.61 -3.29 2.55
CA LEU A 47 2.37 -3.31 3.80
C LEU A 47 3.36 -4.49 3.87
N THR A 48 3.09 -5.58 3.16
CA THR A 48 4.09 -6.67 3.03
C THR A 48 5.28 -6.22 2.19
N PHE A 49 5.04 -5.42 1.14
CA PHE A 49 6.14 -4.80 0.38
C PHE A 49 6.96 -3.85 1.25
N LEU A 50 6.30 -3.00 2.05
CA LEU A 50 6.99 -2.11 2.98
C LEU A 50 7.81 -2.88 4.01
N ASP A 51 7.27 -3.96 4.58
CA ASP A 51 8.00 -4.84 5.51
C ASP A 51 9.24 -5.46 4.86
N LEU A 52 9.11 -5.99 3.64
CA LEU A 52 10.24 -6.52 2.87
C LEU A 52 11.32 -5.46 2.63
N LEU A 53 10.92 -4.26 2.21
CA LEU A 53 11.83 -3.16 1.93
C LEU A 53 12.59 -2.72 3.18
N LEU A 54 11.88 -2.45 4.26
CA LEU A 54 12.48 -1.97 5.50
C LEU A 54 13.30 -3.06 6.19
N SER A 55 12.86 -4.32 6.14
CA SER A 55 13.62 -5.44 6.72
C SER A 55 14.91 -5.70 5.95
N SER A 56 14.92 -5.53 4.62
CA SER A 56 16.14 -5.62 3.81
C SER A 56 17.08 -4.42 4.04
N LEU A 57 16.53 -3.21 4.14
CA LEU A 57 17.33 -2.00 4.34
C LEU A 57 18.00 -1.94 5.71
N TYR A 58 17.28 -2.34 6.75
CA TYR A 58 17.74 -2.31 8.15
C TYR A 58 18.16 -3.70 8.65
N GLU A 59 18.65 -4.55 7.73
CA GLU A 59 19.24 -5.84 8.06
C GLU A 59 20.34 -5.69 9.12
N GLY A 60 20.30 -6.55 10.14
CA GLY A 60 21.28 -6.51 11.23
C GLY A 60 21.01 -5.50 12.35
N GLU A 61 20.08 -4.55 12.19
CA GLU A 61 19.72 -3.63 13.29
C GLU A 61 18.72 -4.23 14.28
N SER A 62 17.96 -5.23 13.89
CA SER A 62 17.04 -5.97 14.75
C SER A 62 17.14 -7.46 14.48
N GLU A 63 16.94 -8.26 15.54
CA GLU A 63 16.91 -9.72 15.41
C GLU A 63 15.77 -10.15 14.48
N CYS A 64 16.11 -10.94 13.45
CA CYS A 64 15.13 -11.59 12.59
C CYS A 64 14.71 -12.91 13.22
N VAL A 65 13.48 -12.98 13.70
CA VAL A 65 12.91 -14.17 14.32
C VAL A 65 12.18 -14.99 13.25
N THR A 66 12.56 -16.24 13.11
CA THR A 66 11.92 -17.19 12.20
C THR A 66 11.21 -18.31 12.96
N GLY A 67 10.21 -18.91 12.34
CA GLY A 67 9.56 -20.06 12.95
C GLY A 67 8.55 -20.72 12.00
N SER A 68 7.92 -21.77 12.50
CA SER A 68 6.87 -22.47 11.78
C SER A 68 5.70 -22.82 12.72
N GLY A 69 4.52 -22.97 12.17
CA GLY A 69 3.33 -23.30 12.96
C GLY A 69 2.07 -23.35 12.10
N HIS A 70 0.94 -23.64 12.72
CA HIS A 70 -0.34 -23.64 12.04
C HIS A 70 -0.89 -22.22 11.86
N CYS A 71 -1.46 -21.94 10.70
CA CYS A 71 -2.12 -20.69 10.43
C CYS A 71 -3.52 -20.70 11.05
N PRO A 72 -3.91 -19.71 11.87
CA PRO A 72 -5.27 -19.64 12.42
C PRO A 72 -6.38 -19.53 11.37
N ILE A 73 -6.03 -18.94 10.21
CA ILE A 73 -6.97 -18.79 9.08
C ILE A 73 -7.02 -20.07 8.21
N HIS A 74 -5.89 -20.81 8.15
CA HIS A 74 -5.74 -22.04 7.40
C HIS A 74 -5.22 -23.15 8.31
N PRO A 75 -6.03 -23.68 9.24
CA PRO A 75 -5.56 -24.52 10.35
C PRO A 75 -4.89 -25.83 9.91
N ILE A 76 -5.20 -26.32 8.72
CA ILE A 76 -4.61 -27.57 8.16
C ILE A 76 -3.19 -27.29 7.61
N ARG A 77 -2.84 -26.03 7.35
CA ARG A 77 -1.59 -25.68 6.67
C ARG A 77 -0.52 -25.26 7.66
N LYS A 78 0.59 -26.00 7.70
CA LYS A 78 1.81 -25.54 8.36
C LYS A 78 2.47 -24.47 7.51
N ILE A 79 2.77 -23.33 8.10
CA ILE A 79 3.38 -22.17 7.45
C ILE A 79 4.71 -21.85 8.13
N ASN A 80 5.68 -21.38 7.34
CA ASN A 80 6.86 -20.70 7.85
C ASN A 80 6.57 -19.20 7.91
N TRP A 81 7.21 -18.52 8.84
CA TRP A 81 7.09 -17.10 9.04
C TRP A 81 8.40 -16.48 9.52
N ARG A 82 8.63 -15.24 9.22
CA ARG A 82 9.70 -14.41 9.78
C ARG A 82 9.15 -13.05 10.16
N HIS A 83 9.76 -12.41 11.13
CA HIS A 83 9.49 -11.02 11.50
C HIS A 83 10.72 -10.37 12.14
N SER A 84 10.79 -9.05 12.05
CA SER A 84 11.84 -8.20 12.60
C SER A 84 11.22 -6.95 13.21
N GLY A 85 12.02 -5.98 13.65
CA GLY A 85 11.52 -4.69 14.14
C GLY A 85 10.65 -3.93 13.12
N PRO A 86 11.06 -3.80 11.84
CA PRO A 86 10.21 -3.26 10.78
C PRO A 86 8.85 -3.95 10.62
N THR A 87 8.76 -5.26 10.84
CA THR A 87 7.48 -5.98 10.76
C THR A 87 6.48 -5.51 11.81
N ASP A 88 6.93 -5.15 13.02
CA ASP A 88 6.07 -4.60 14.07
C ASP A 88 5.55 -3.21 13.67
N TYR A 89 6.41 -2.38 13.09
CA TYR A 89 6.01 -1.10 12.52
C TYR A 89 4.96 -1.27 11.41
N CYS A 90 5.18 -2.15 10.45
CA CYS A 90 4.24 -2.42 9.36
C CYS A 90 2.92 -2.99 9.87
N ALA A 91 2.93 -3.77 10.95
CA ALA A 91 1.72 -4.25 11.62
C ALA A 91 0.92 -3.09 12.23
N ASP A 92 1.58 -2.15 12.90
CA ASP A 92 0.96 -0.94 13.43
C ASP A 92 0.39 -0.06 12.30
N MET A 93 1.16 0.18 11.23
CA MET A 93 0.71 0.99 10.08
C MET A 93 -0.45 0.35 9.32
N SER A 94 -0.51 -0.99 9.26
CA SER A 94 -1.66 -1.71 8.71
C SER A 94 -2.96 -1.32 9.42
N VAL A 95 -2.94 -1.32 10.74
CA VAL A 95 -4.11 -0.94 11.58
C VAL A 95 -4.45 0.53 11.41
N ALA A 96 -3.45 1.42 11.48
CA ALA A 96 -3.66 2.86 11.34
C ALA A 96 -4.32 3.21 10.01
N LEU A 97 -3.77 2.74 8.89
CA LEU A 97 -4.30 3.02 7.55
C LEU A 97 -5.74 2.55 7.38
N HIS A 98 -6.06 1.34 7.83
CA HIS A 98 -7.41 0.81 7.70
C HIS A 98 -8.40 1.53 8.62
N TYR A 99 -7.98 1.93 9.83
CA TYR A 99 -8.80 2.69 10.75
C TYR A 99 -9.18 4.06 10.16
N TYR A 100 -8.18 4.85 9.77
CA TYR A 100 -8.43 6.18 9.23
C TYR A 100 -9.19 6.16 7.89
N ASN A 101 -8.93 5.19 7.03
CA ASN A 101 -9.69 5.03 5.78
C ASN A 101 -11.15 4.57 6.06
N ALA A 102 -11.41 3.81 7.11
CA ALA A 102 -12.77 3.41 7.49
C ALA A 102 -13.54 4.60 8.07
N ALA A 103 -12.88 5.43 8.88
CA ALA A 103 -13.45 6.66 9.43
C ALA A 103 -13.81 7.67 8.33
N ASP A 104 -12.94 7.84 7.34
CA ASP A 104 -13.15 8.67 6.16
C ASP A 104 -14.40 8.21 5.37
N LYS A 105 -14.48 6.95 5.01
CA LYS A 105 -15.65 6.37 4.32
C LYS A 105 -16.96 6.45 5.11
N TRP A 106 -16.90 6.47 6.44
CA TRP A 106 -18.08 6.69 7.27
C TRP A 106 -18.55 8.13 7.15
N ASN A 107 -17.65 9.09 7.16
CA ASN A 107 -17.97 10.51 7.04
C ASN A 107 -18.58 10.83 5.68
N ASP A 108 -18.10 10.20 4.59
CA ASP A 108 -18.53 10.48 3.23
C ASP A 108 -19.82 9.75 2.84
N ASP A 109 -19.86 8.42 3.03
CA ASP A 109 -20.93 7.55 2.49
C ASP A 109 -21.93 7.08 3.57
N HIS A 110 -21.73 7.42 4.86
CA HIS A 110 -22.47 6.85 6.01
C HIS A 110 -22.53 5.31 5.96
N SER A 111 -21.46 4.69 5.49
CA SER A 111 -21.36 3.23 5.32
C SER A 111 -21.38 2.51 6.67
N LEU A 112 -22.47 1.77 6.98
CA LEU A 112 -22.58 0.97 8.21
C LEU A 112 -21.44 -0.04 8.36
N LEU A 113 -20.86 -0.52 7.24
CA LEU A 113 -19.69 -1.39 7.24
C LEU A 113 -18.44 -0.61 7.66
N GLY A 114 -18.29 0.65 7.21
CA GLY A 114 -17.21 1.55 7.62
C GLY A 114 -17.25 1.80 9.12
N LEU A 115 -18.42 2.17 9.66
CA LEU A 115 -18.61 2.39 11.10
C LEU A 115 -18.30 1.13 11.94
N GLY A 116 -18.73 -0.04 11.46
CA GLY A 116 -18.45 -1.30 12.14
C GLY A 116 -16.95 -1.62 12.19
N PHE A 117 -16.25 -1.35 11.09
CA PHE A 117 -14.82 -1.58 10.99
C PHE A 117 -13.99 -0.57 11.78
N GLU A 118 -14.39 0.71 11.76
CA GLU A 118 -13.81 1.76 12.60
C GLU A 118 -13.89 1.39 14.09
N LYS A 119 -15.09 1.07 14.60
CA LYS A 119 -15.28 0.65 16.01
C LYS A 119 -14.47 -0.60 16.37
N LEU A 120 -14.29 -1.50 15.41
CA LEU A 120 -13.52 -2.72 15.61
C LEU A 120 -12.03 -2.43 15.84
N LEU A 121 -11.50 -1.40 15.19
CA LEU A 121 -10.08 -1.02 15.21
C LEU A 121 -9.76 0.16 16.13
N ASP A 122 -10.75 0.79 16.78
CA ASP A 122 -10.57 2.01 17.58
C ASP A 122 -9.50 1.86 18.67
N SER A 123 -9.63 0.85 19.54
CA SER A 123 -8.65 0.63 20.61
C SER A 123 -7.23 0.30 20.08
N PRO A 124 -7.03 -0.59 19.09
CA PRO A 124 -5.76 -0.77 18.44
C PRO A 124 -5.19 0.52 17.83
N ALA A 125 -6.01 1.30 17.13
CA ALA A 125 -5.58 2.53 16.47
C ALA A 125 -5.13 3.61 17.46
N GLN A 126 -5.79 3.75 18.61
CA GLN A 126 -5.35 4.64 19.69
C GLN A 126 -3.98 4.27 20.22
N THR A 127 -3.70 2.98 20.42
CA THR A 127 -2.39 2.48 20.84
C THR A 127 -1.31 2.79 19.78
N VAL A 128 -1.64 2.59 18.51
CA VAL A 128 -0.75 2.91 17.39
C VAL A 128 -0.48 4.42 17.32
N ALA A 129 -1.49 5.26 17.49
CA ALA A 129 -1.33 6.71 17.47
C ALA A 129 -0.44 7.25 18.60
N GLN A 130 -0.44 6.60 19.76
CA GLN A 130 0.49 6.94 20.85
C GLN A 130 1.94 6.54 20.53
N ARG A 131 2.14 5.41 19.83
CA ARG A 131 3.46 4.90 19.46
C ARG A 131 4.05 5.62 18.25
N TRP A 132 3.21 5.96 17.27
CA TRP A 132 3.60 6.55 15.99
C TRP A 132 2.83 7.85 15.69
N PRO A 133 2.95 8.89 16.55
CA PRO A 133 2.14 10.11 16.43
C PRO A 133 2.40 10.87 15.12
N ARG A 134 3.64 10.86 14.61
CA ARG A 134 4.02 11.51 13.34
C ARG A 134 3.26 10.91 12.16
N GLN A 135 3.34 9.60 12.00
CA GLN A 135 2.69 8.89 10.89
C GLN A 135 1.17 8.98 10.99
N CYS A 136 0.60 8.78 12.16
CA CYS A 136 -0.86 8.87 12.35
C CYS A 136 -1.39 10.29 12.11
N SER A 137 -0.64 11.33 12.49
CA SER A 137 -1.00 12.71 12.18
C SER A 137 -0.96 12.98 10.67
N ALA A 138 0.10 12.50 9.98
CA ALA A 138 0.23 12.65 8.54
C ALA A 138 -0.89 11.94 7.78
N ILE A 139 -1.23 10.70 8.16
CA ILE A 139 -2.35 9.95 7.56
C ILE A 139 -3.63 10.79 7.64
N ARG A 140 -3.99 11.27 8.83
CA ARG A 140 -5.20 12.07 9.05
C ARG A 140 -5.18 13.35 8.20
N THR A 141 -4.12 14.13 8.30
CA THR A 141 -3.99 15.42 7.58
C THR A 141 -4.09 15.22 6.06
N CYS A 142 -3.47 14.17 5.53
CA CYS A 142 -3.52 13.89 4.10
C CYS A 142 -4.91 13.42 3.64
N LEU A 143 -5.59 12.58 4.44
CA LEU A 143 -6.94 12.13 4.12
C LEU A 143 -7.96 13.29 4.21
N ASP A 144 -7.89 14.12 5.25
CA ASP A 144 -8.74 15.32 5.38
C ASP A 144 -8.59 16.26 4.17
N ARG A 145 -7.34 16.48 3.75
CA ARG A 145 -7.06 17.32 2.57
C ARG A 145 -7.55 16.68 1.27
N LEU A 146 -7.40 15.35 1.12
CA LEU A 146 -7.89 14.61 -0.03
C LEU A 146 -9.40 14.70 -0.12
N ALA A 147 -10.12 14.46 0.99
CA ALA A 147 -11.57 14.57 1.06
C ALA A 147 -12.05 15.98 0.67
N GLN A 148 -11.34 17.02 1.12
CA GLN A 148 -11.65 18.40 0.71
C GLN A 148 -11.52 18.58 -0.81
N LEU A 149 -10.41 18.16 -1.42
CA LEU A 149 -10.19 18.27 -2.87
C LEU A 149 -11.24 17.47 -3.67
N GLU A 150 -11.63 16.31 -3.18
CA GLU A 150 -12.66 15.47 -3.79
C GLU A 150 -14.04 16.15 -3.70
N ALA A 151 -14.38 16.75 -2.55
CA ALA A 151 -15.63 17.50 -2.35
C ALA A 151 -15.71 18.77 -3.24
N GLU A 152 -14.57 19.43 -3.49
CA GLU A 152 -14.44 20.56 -4.39
C GLU A 152 -14.49 20.13 -5.87
N GLY A 153 -14.42 18.82 -6.17
CA GLY A 153 -14.37 18.29 -7.53
C GLY A 153 -13.08 18.62 -8.26
N SER A 154 -11.96 18.65 -7.55
CA SER A 154 -10.65 19.03 -8.11
C SER A 154 -10.24 18.14 -9.29
N GLU A 155 -9.85 18.75 -10.39
CA GLU A 155 -9.27 18.09 -11.58
C GLU A 155 -7.74 18.15 -11.60
N ASP A 156 -7.13 18.75 -10.57
CA ASP A 156 -5.67 18.79 -10.41
C ASP A 156 -5.15 17.44 -9.94
N LEU A 157 -4.74 16.60 -10.90
CA LEU A 157 -4.20 15.26 -10.63
C LEU A 157 -2.97 15.27 -9.72
N ASP A 158 -2.16 16.32 -9.82
CA ASP A 158 -0.94 16.42 -9.02
C ASP A 158 -1.28 16.73 -7.55
N ALA A 159 -2.26 17.59 -7.32
CA ALA A 159 -2.73 17.94 -5.98
C ALA A 159 -3.40 16.74 -5.29
N VAL A 160 -4.36 16.08 -5.95
CA VAL A 160 -5.12 14.97 -5.33
C VAL A 160 -4.24 13.73 -5.11
N ALA A 161 -3.50 13.31 -6.13
CA ALA A 161 -2.57 12.18 -5.98
C ALA A 161 -1.41 12.51 -5.04
N GLY A 162 -1.00 13.79 -4.98
CA GLY A 162 0.02 14.29 -4.08
C GLY A 162 -0.33 14.09 -2.61
N CYS A 163 -1.59 14.26 -2.21
CA CYS A 163 -2.02 13.99 -0.83
C CYS A 163 -1.72 12.54 -0.42
N PHE A 164 -2.08 11.58 -1.27
CA PHE A 164 -1.79 10.18 -0.98
C PHE A 164 -0.30 9.85 -1.10
N GLY A 165 0.41 10.53 -2.01
CA GLY A 165 1.86 10.47 -2.10
C GLY A 165 2.55 10.92 -0.81
N GLU A 166 2.16 12.04 -0.22
CA GLU A 166 2.71 12.54 1.04
C GLU A 166 2.43 11.59 2.21
N LEU A 167 1.20 11.04 2.27
CA LEU A 167 0.87 10.02 3.25
C LEU A 167 1.82 8.82 3.15
N MET A 168 2.02 8.29 1.95
CA MET A 168 2.90 7.14 1.75
C MET A 168 4.37 7.49 1.99
N ALA A 169 4.80 8.72 1.68
CA ALA A 169 6.15 9.18 2.00
C ALA A 169 6.42 9.13 3.52
N GLU A 170 5.45 9.55 4.35
CA GLU A 170 5.57 9.48 5.80
C GLU A 170 5.60 8.03 6.33
N LEU A 171 4.83 7.13 5.71
CA LEU A 171 4.85 5.72 6.09
C LEU A 171 6.16 5.02 5.75
N PHE A 172 6.76 5.35 4.60
CA PHE A 172 8.03 4.77 4.20
C PHE A 172 9.20 5.29 5.05
N ASP A 173 9.11 6.51 5.54
CA ASP A 173 10.10 7.12 6.44
C ASP A 173 9.99 6.55 7.86
N TYR A 174 10.34 5.27 8.01
CA TYR A 174 10.28 4.51 9.26
C TYR A 174 11.14 5.15 10.36
N LYS A 175 12.39 5.48 10.03
CA LYS A 175 13.35 6.17 10.88
C LYS A 175 13.78 7.46 10.20
N GLN A 176 13.90 8.55 10.94
CA GLN A 176 14.44 9.80 10.41
C GLN A 176 15.97 9.75 10.36
N ASP A 177 16.50 9.07 9.35
CA ASP A 177 17.91 8.86 9.13
C ASP A 177 18.37 9.29 7.73
N HIS A 178 19.58 8.90 7.34
CA HIS A 178 20.15 9.27 6.04
C HIS A 178 19.45 8.59 4.83
N TRP A 179 18.63 7.56 5.05
CA TRP A 179 17.83 6.90 4.01
C TRP A 179 16.44 7.56 3.81
N SER A 180 16.07 8.49 4.71
CA SER A 180 14.77 9.16 4.64
C SER A 180 14.47 9.78 3.26
N PRO A 181 15.42 10.47 2.57
CA PRO A 181 15.14 11.05 1.26
C PRO A 181 14.72 10.00 0.22
N GLU A 182 15.40 8.86 0.16
CA GLU A 182 15.10 7.77 -0.76
C GLU A 182 13.80 7.06 -0.40
N LEU A 183 13.59 6.74 0.88
CA LEU A 183 12.37 6.11 1.38
C LEU A 183 11.14 6.99 1.13
N ARG A 184 11.22 8.27 1.45
CA ARG A 184 10.16 9.25 1.18
C ARG A 184 9.86 9.36 -0.31
N SER A 185 10.89 9.39 -1.15
CA SER A 185 10.73 9.44 -2.61
C SER A 185 10.04 8.18 -3.14
N ILE A 186 10.41 6.98 -2.65
CA ILE A 186 9.74 5.72 -3.01
C ILE A 186 8.27 5.79 -2.60
N GLY A 187 7.99 6.12 -1.34
CA GLY A 187 6.64 6.22 -0.80
C GLY A 187 5.79 7.22 -1.58
N PHE A 188 6.31 8.42 -1.83
CA PHE A 188 5.61 9.48 -2.55
C PHE A 188 5.18 9.07 -3.96
N HIS A 189 6.12 8.58 -4.75
CA HIS A 189 5.83 8.23 -6.15
C HIS A 189 4.97 6.96 -6.25
N LEU A 190 5.20 5.98 -5.38
CA LEU A 190 4.37 4.78 -5.31
C LEU A 190 2.94 5.12 -4.83
N GLY A 191 2.80 6.03 -3.86
CA GLY A 191 1.51 6.51 -3.38
C GLY A 191 0.71 7.21 -4.48
N LYS A 192 1.34 8.15 -5.21
CA LYS A 192 0.71 8.78 -6.38
C LYS A 192 0.28 7.75 -7.43
N PHE A 193 1.15 6.79 -7.73
CA PHE A 193 0.84 5.70 -8.65
C PHE A 193 -0.37 4.89 -8.20
N ILE A 194 -0.42 4.47 -6.93
CA ILE A 194 -1.53 3.69 -6.37
C ILE A 194 -2.85 4.46 -6.48
N TYR A 195 -2.86 5.73 -6.08
CA TYR A 195 -4.06 6.58 -6.14
C TYR A 195 -4.60 6.73 -7.56
N LEU A 196 -3.73 7.08 -8.51
CA LEU A 196 -4.12 7.24 -9.91
C LEU A 196 -4.53 5.92 -10.56
N LEU A 197 -3.88 4.80 -10.21
CA LEU A 197 -4.25 3.50 -10.73
C LEU A 197 -5.61 3.02 -10.18
N ASP A 198 -5.93 3.33 -8.91
CA ASP A 198 -7.24 3.08 -8.32
C ASP A 198 -8.33 3.90 -9.03
N ALA A 199 -8.09 5.19 -9.21
CA ALA A 199 -8.98 6.07 -9.97
C ALA A 199 -9.18 5.59 -11.42
N TYR A 200 -8.10 5.14 -12.07
CA TYR A 200 -8.14 4.59 -13.42
C TYR A 200 -8.95 3.28 -13.47
N ASP A 201 -8.77 2.38 -12.52
CA ASP A 201 -9.49 1.09 -12.48
C ASP A 201 -11.00 1.30 -12.22
N ASP A 202 -11.33 2.24 -11.35
CA ASP A 202 -12.69 2.52 -10.88
C ASP A 202 -13.49 3.48 -11.77
N LEU A 203 -12.88 4.14 -12.75
CA LEU A 203 -13.46 5.22 -13.55
C LEU A 203 -14.88 4.91 -14.07
N ALA A 204 -15.07 3.78 -14.73
CA ALA A 204 -16.36 3.40 -15.30
C ALA A 204 -17.44 3.10 -14.23
N ARG A 205 -17.04 2.67 -13.05
CA ARG A 205 -17.92 2.44 -11.90
C ARG A 205 -18.35 3.75 -11.28
N ASP A 206 -17.40 4.68 -11.11
CA ASP A 206 -17.62 5.97 -10.48
C ASP A 206 -18.49 6.87 -11.38
N GLU A 207 -18.29 6.85 -12.70
CA GLU A 207 -19.17 7.53 -13.64
C GLU A 207 -20.62 7.05 -13.54
N LYS A 208 -20.84 5.72 -13.43
CA LYS A 208 -22.20 5.16 -13.28
C LYS A 208 -22.88 5.56 -11.98
N LYS A 209 -22.09 5.73 -10.91
CA LYS A 209 -22.60 6.14 -9.60
C LYS A 209 -22.71 7.65 -9.43
N GLY A 210 -22.17 8.45 -10.36
CA GLY A 210 -22.01 9.89 -10.20
C GLY A 210 -21.01 10.28 -9.10
N ALA A 211 -20.16 9.34 -8.69
CA ALA A 211 -19.13 9.58 -7.68
C ALA A 211 -17.96 10.38 -8.27
N TYR A 212 -17.20 11.05 -7.40
CA TYR A 212 -16.00 11.76 -7.83
C TYR A 212 -14.97 10.78 -8.41
N ASN A 213 -14.30 11.22 -9.48
CA ASN A 213 -13.12 10.57 -10.02
C ASN A 213 -12.27 11.63 -10.74
N PRO A 214 -11.00 11.85 -10.35
CA PRO A 214 -10.17 12.94 -10.88
C PRO A 214 -9.84 12.76 -12.37
N LEU A 215 -9.96 11.56 -12.91
CA LEU A 215 -9.67 11.25 -14.32
C LEU A 215 -10.85 11.47 -15.25
N ARG A 216 -12.03 11.87 -14.74
CA ARG A 216 -13.26 11.96 -15.51
C ARG A 216 -13.13 12.88 -16.74
N THR A 217 -12.56 14.06 -16.58
CA THR A 217 -12.37 15.02 -17.69
C THR A 217 -11.28 14.57 -18.64
N LEU A 218 -10.17 14.10 -18.10
CA LEU A 218 -9.02 13.61 -18.88
C LEU A 218 -9.39 12.38 -19.72
N SER A 219 -10.21 11.48 -19.20
CA SER A 219 -10.62 10.25 -19.91
C SER A 219 -11.39 10.47 -21.20
N ARG A 220 -11.93 11.67 -21.40
CA ARG A 220 -12.65 12.06 -22.62
C ARG A 220 -11.76 12.67 -23.70
N GLN A 221 -10.49 12.88 -23.37
CA GLN A 221 -9.54 13.49 -24.31
C GLN A 221 -8.90 12.41 -25.21
N PRO A 222 -8.60 12.76 -26.47
CA PRO A 222 -7.78 11.89 -27.33
C PRO A 222 -6.41 11.64 -26.70
N GLY A 223 -5.92 10.40 -26.76
CA GLY A 223 -4.60 10.05 -26.21
C GLY A 223 -4.60 9.73 -24.71
N TYR A 224 -5.77 9.67 -24.05
CA TYR A 224 -5.88 9.39 -22.61
C TYR A 224 -5.09 8.15 -22.15
N GLU A 225 -5.17 7.04 -22.89
CA GLU A 225 -4.52 5.79 -22.51
C GLU A 225 -2.98 5.90 -22.57
N GLU A 226 -2.47 6.58 -23.59
CA GLU A 226 -1.06 6.86 -23.75
C GLU A 226 -0.56 7.80 -22.66
N GLU A 227 -1.30 8.87 -22.35
CA GLU A 227 -0.97 9.83 -21.29
C GLU A 227 -0.95 9.16 -19.91
N MET A 228 -1.96 8.36 -19.59
CA MET A 228 -1.99 7.63 -18.32
C MET A 228 -0.82 6.66 -18.18
N ARG A 229 -0.48 5.97 -19.26
CA ARG A 229 0.67 5.07 -19.29
C ARG A 229 1.98 5.83 -19.03
N GLU A 230 2.19 6.96 -19.68
CA GLU A 230 3.37 7.81 -19.48
C GLU A 230 3.47 8.32 -18.05
N ILE A 231 2.35 8.76 -17.44
CA ILE A 231 2.29 9.16 -16.02
C ILE A 231 2.72 7.99 -15.12
N PHE A 232 2.17 6.79 -15.33
CA PHE A 232 2.52 5.62 -14.53
C PHE A 232 3.99 5.23 -14.70
N GLU A 233 4.51 5.23 -15.93
CA GLU A 233 5.91 4.93 -16.21
C GLU A 233 6.84 5.95 -15.52
N LEU A 234 6.50 7.24 -15.56
CA LEU A 234 7.29 8.28 -14.89
C LEU A 234 7.32 8.10 -13.38
N LEU A 235 6.17 7.85 -12.76
CA LEU A 235 6.07 7.66 -11.31
C LEU A 235 6.87 6.44 -10.85
N LEU A 236 6.74 5.31 -11.56
CA LEU A 236 7.46 4.10 -11.23
C LEU A 236 8.97 4.21 -11.53
N ALA A 237 9.36 4.94 -12.58
CA ALA A 237 10.77 5.21 -12.84
C ALA A 237 11.42 6.03 -11.72
N ARG A 238 10.71 7.02 -11.17
CA ARG A 238 11.17 7.79 -10.00
C ARG A 238 11.29 6.92 -8.76
N CYS A 239 10.28 6.06 -8.52
CA CYS A 239 10.29 5.09 -7.43
C CYS A 239 11.49 4.13 -7.55
N ALA A 240 11.67 3.51 -8.72
CA ALA A 240 12.76 2.60 -9.01
C ALA A 240 14.15 3.26 -8.84
N ARG A 241 14.32 4.50 -9.30
CA ARG A 241 15.57 5.24 -9.14
C ARG A 241 15.95 5.42 -7.67
N SER A 242 14.99 5.72 -6.82
CA SER A 242 15.24 5.87 -5.38
C SER A 242 15.52 4.52 -4.73
N PHE A 243 14.79 3.47 -5.13
CA PHE A 243 15.01 2.11 -4.64
C PHE A 243 16.43 1.60 -4.95
N GLU A 244 16.95 1.79 -6.18
CA GLU A 244 18.29 1.31 -6.59
C GLU A 244 19.44 2.05 -5.87
N ARG A 245 19.15 3.08 -5.08
CA ARG A 245 20.14 3.75 -4.22
C ARG A 245 20.20 3.16 -2.81
N LEU A 246 19.22 2.36 -2.44
CA LEU A 246 19.18 1.70 -1.14
C LEU A 246 20.05 0.43 -1.17
N PRO A 247 20.83 0.16 -0.13
CA PRO A 247 21.68 -1.02 -0.04
C PRO A 247 20.89 -2.28 0.38
N CYS A 248 19.74 -2.51 -0.25
CA CYS A 248 18.94 -3.69 -0.02
C CYS A 248 19.60 -4.91 -0.65
N VAL A 249 20.05 -5.87 0.16
CA VAL A 249 20.67 -7.11 -0.29
C VAL A 249 19.68 -8.28 -0.19
N GLU A 250 19.15 -8.53 1.01
CA GLU A 250 18.13 -9.55 1.19
C GLU A 250 16.86 -9.21 0.42
N ASP A 251 16.25 -10.19 -0.23
CA ASP A 251 15.01 -10.05 -0.99
C ASP A 251 15.02 -8.97 -2.10
N SER A 252 16.18 -8.49 -2.52
CA SER A 252 16.28 -7.48 -3.59
C SER A 252 15.64 -7.94 -4.90
N ASP A 253 15.69 -9.24 -5.20
CA ASP A 253 15.01 -9.88 -6.32
C ASP A 253 13.48 -9.81 -6.21
N LEU A 254 12.93 -10.04 -5.01
CA LEU A 254 11.50 -9.90 -4.72
C LEU A 254 11.05 -8.45 -4.83
N LEU A 255 11.81 -7.53 -4.26
CA LEU A 255 11.52 -6.10 -4.31
C LEU A 255 11.51 -5.60 -5.76
N ARG A 256 12.50 -5.99 -6.58
CA ARG A 256 12.52 -5.68 -8.03
C ARG A 256 11.36 -6.33 -8.79
N ASN A 257 11.04 -7.58 -8.51
CA ASN A 257 9.89 -8.25 -9.12
C ASN A 257 8.59 -7.47 -8.86
N ILE A 258 8.39 -7.00 -7.63
CA ILE A 258 7.21 -6.21 -7.26
C ILE A 258 7.22 -4.87 -7.98
N LEU A 259 8.30 -4.08 -7.88
CA LEU A 259 8.37 -2.72 -8.40
C LEU A 259 8.40 -2.64 -9.93
N TYR A 260 9.02 -3.62 -10.62
CA TYR A 260 9.20 -3.56 -12.08
C TYR A 260 8.17 -4.37 -12.86
N SER A 261 7.47 -5.27 -12.20
CA SER A 261 6.54 -6.17 -12.87
C SER A 261 5.21 -6.31 -12.13
N GLY A 262 5.25 -6.50 -10.82
CA GLY A 262 4.08 -6.79 -10.00
C GLY A 262 3.06 -5.67 -10.00
N VAL A 263 3.50 -4.42 -9.81
CA VAL A 263 2.64 -3.22 -9.79
C VAL A 263 1.86 -3.00 -11.09
N TRP A 264 2.36 -3.52 -12.21
CA TRP A 264 1.72 -3.41 -13.53
C TRP A 264 0.60 -4.41 -13.76
N LEU A 265 0.46 -5.44 -12.93
CA LEU A 265 -0.46 -6.56 -13.20
C LEU A 265 -1.92 -6.12 -13.34
N LYS A 266 -2.39 -5.22 -12.49
CA LYS A 266 -3.77 -4.72 -12.57
C LYS A 266 -4.00 -3.88 -13.82
N TYR A 267 -3.08 -2.94 -14.12
CA TYR A 267 -3.14 -2.15 -15.36
C TYR A 267 -3.17 -3.05 -16.60
N ASN A 268 -2.24 -3.99 -16.71
CA ASN A 268 -2.16 -4.90 -17.85
C ASN A 268 -3.41 -5.79 -17.98
N CYS A 269 -3.97 -6.26 -16.85
CA CYS A 269 -5.22 -7.02 -16.85
C CYS A 269 -6.40 -6.20 -17.38
N LYS A 270 -6.49 -4.91 -17.02
CA LYS A 270 -7.54 -4.02 -17.52
C LYS A 270 -7.38 -3.79 -19.02
N GLN A 271 -6.19 -3.44 -19.50
CA GLN A 271 -5.89 -3.26 -20.90
C GLN A 271 -6.23 -4.50 -21.75
N ALA A 272 -5.88 -5.70 -21.27
CA ALA A 272 -6.20 -6.94 -21.95
C ALA A 272 -7.72 -7.22 -22.03
N LYS A 273 -8.51 -6.80 -21.03
CA LYS A 273 -9.97 -6.91 -21.04
C LYS A 273 -10.60 -5.94 -22.03
N GLU A 274 -10.08 -4.72 -22.13
CA GLU A 274 -10.59 -3.70 -23.06
C GLU A 274 -10.26 -4.03 -24.50
N ALA A 275 -9.05 -4.54 -24.77
CA ALA A 275 -8.68 -5.02 -26.11
C ALA A 275 -9.55 -6.19 -26.61
N ARG A 276 -10.10 -7.02 -25.73
CA ARG A 276 -11.02 -8.12 -26.09
C ARG A 276 -12.45 -7.67 -26.37
N LYS A 277 -12.81 -6.43 -26.00
CA LYS A 277 -14.16 -5.87 -26.22
C LYS A 277 -14.27 -5.08 -27.52
N LYS A 278 -13.12 -4.68 -28.08
CA LYS A 278 -12.98 -4.05 -29.40
C LYS A 278 -12.85 -5.12 -30.49
#